data_508815536b7a46a757c31f6b2e6376cd
#
_entry.id   508815536b7a46a757c31f6b2e6376cd
#
_cell.length_a   1.000
_cell.length_b   1.000
_cell.length_c   1.000
_cell.angle_alpha   90.00
_cell.angle_beta   90.00
_cell.angle_gamma   90.00
#
_symmetry.space_group_name_H-M   'P 1'
#
loop_
_entity.id
_entity.type
_entity.pdbx_description
1 polymer ?
#
loop_
_entity_poly.entity_id
_entity_poly.type
_entity_poly.pdbx_seq_one_letter_code
_entity_poly.pdbx_strand_id
1 'polypeptide(L)'
;MSLLDWGLSARELSHARRVLRDDEPVVLVLRPQAEPVGRLRWMTPAFLCLFALVVAHLQLVGEHPLSFLAGVLLCTPGCCIMVNLWRKLYCRRRTFYMLTRQRAVVMEGTLRGYKPCTYPLHRDMVEAVAVRGDGSGNIVFGERKGWYIDDSRVIDVVHQLGFMDIPQVKYVQRVLEQTIKERENVGE
;
A
#
# COMPACT_ATOMS: atom_id res chain seq x y z
N MET A 1 -23.15 -14.09 0.04
CA MET A 1 -22.80 -12.74 -0.40
C MET A 1 -21.74 -12.89 -1.47
N SER A 2 -21.96 -12.40 -2.69
CA SER A 2 -21.01 -12.60 -3.78
C SER A 2 -19.86 -11.57 -3.67
N LEU A 3 -18.66 -11.94 -4.14
CA LEU A 3 -17.51 -11.01 -4.16
C LEU A 3 -17.78 -9.74 -4.99
N LEU A 4 -18.77 -9.76 -5.87
CA LEU A 4 -19.22 -8.61 -6.67
C LEU A 4 -19.86 -7.52 -5.79
N ASP A 5 -20.49 -7.90 -4.68
CA ASP A 5 -21.16 -6.97 -3.76
C ASP A 5 -20.17 -6.09 -2.98
N TRP A 6 -18.89 -6.43 -3.01
CA TRP A 6 -17.82 -5.73 -2.27
C TRP A 6 -17.14 -4.60 -3.04
N GLY A 7 -17.66 -4.22 -4.23
CA GLY A 7 -17.11 -3.11 -5.01
C GLY A 7 -15.71 -3.35 -5.58
N LEU A 8 -15.32 -4.62 -5.74
CA LEU A 8 -14.08 -4.99 -6.41
C LEU A 8 -14.23 -4.88 -7.94
N SER A 9 -13.21 -4.36 -8.60
CA SER A 9 -13.15 -4.37 -10.06
C SER A 9 -13.03 -5.80 -10.60
N ALA A 10 -13.42 -6.03 -11.87
CA ALA A 10 -13.33 -7.35 -12.50
C ALA A 10 -11.92 -7.96 -12.43
N ARG A 11 -10.89 -7.12 -12.52
CA ARG A 11 -9.49 -7.53 -12.42
C ARG A 11 -9.10 -7.93 -10.99
N GLU A 12 -9.52 -7.18 -9.99
CA GLU A 12 -9.31 -7.50 -8.58
C GLU A 12 -10.02 -8.81 -8.22
N LEU A 13 -11.25 -8.97 -8.70
CA LEU A 13 -12.04 -10.16 -8.51
C LEU A 13 -11.36 -11.41 -9.08
N SER A 14 -10.79 -11.31 -10.29
CA SER A 14 -10.08 -12.43 -10.91
C SER A 14 -8.83 -12.84 -10.13
N HIS A 15 -8.13 -11.88 -9.50
CA HIS A 15 -6.97 -12.16 -8.66
C HIS A 15 -7.39 -12.70 -7.28
N ALA A 16 -8.45 -12.16 -6.68
CA ALA A 16 -9.00 -12.66 -5.44
C ALA A 16 -9.42 -14.13 -5.56
N ARG A 17 -10.15 -14.50 -6.62
CA ARG A 17 -10.57 -15.88 -6.89
C ARG A 17 -9.42 -16.87 -7.05
N ARG A 18 -8.27 -16.45 -7.57
CA ARG A 18 -7.08 -17.31 -7.67
C ARG A 18 -6.43 -17.62 -6.34
N VAL A 19 -6.63 -16.75 -5.36
CA VAL A 19 -6.03 -16.86 -4.03
C VAL A 19 -6.99 -17.52 -3.05
N LEU A 20 -8.28 -17.24 -3.17
CA LEU A 20 -9.32 -17.86 -2.36
C LEU A 20 -9.56 -19.29 -2.83
N ARG A 21 -9.88 -20.17 -1.89
CA ARG A 21 -10.40 -21.51 -2.20
C ARG A 21 -11.88 -21.40 -2.53
N ASP A 22 -12.39 -22.32 -3.33
CA ASP A 22 -13.77 -22.27 -3.84
C ASP A 22 -14.82 -22.33 -2.71
N ASP A 23 -14.46 -22.92 -1.57
CA ASP A 23 -15.30 -23.09 -0.38
C ASP A 23 -15.05 -22.04 0.72
N GLU A 24 -14.17 -21.05 0.46
CA GLU A 24 -13.75 -20.10 1.48
C GLU A 24 -14.63 -18.82 1.47
N PRO A 25 -15.58 -18.68 2.41
CA PRO A 25 -16.47 -17.54 2.46
C PRO A 25 -15.70 -16.27 2.90
N VAL A 26 -15.85 -15.20 2.14
CA VAL A 26 -15.30 -13.89 2.49
C VAL A 26 -16.25 -13.21 3.47
N VAL A 27 -15.73 -12.81 4.62
CA VAL A 27 -16.45 -12.12 5.69
C VAL A 27 -16.44 -10.62 5.47
N LEU A 28 -15.27 -10.08 5.06
CA LEU A 28 -15.09 -8.64 4.94
C LEU A 28 -14.04 -8.33 3.85
N VAL A 29 -14.30 -7.28 3.08
CA VAL A 29 -13.33 -6.70 2.15
C VAL A 29 -13.12 -5.24 2.50
N LEU A 30 -11.87 -4.81 2.55
CA LEU A 30 -11.48 -3.47 2.95
C LEU A 30 -10.50 -2.89 1.93
N ARG A 31 -10.50 -1.58 1.84
CA ARG A 31 -9.47 -0.84 1.12
C ARG A 31 -8.76 0.12 2.08
N PRO A 32 -7.45 0.33 1.91
CA PRO A 32 -6.76 1.38 2.62
C PRO A 32 -7.45 2.72 2.37
N GLN A 33 -7.61 3.50 3.41
CA GLN A 33 -8.07 4.86 3.25
C GLN A 33 -7.02 5.63 2.43
N ALA A 34 -7.45 6.20 1.32
CA ALA A 34 -6.55 7.01 0.51
C ALA A 34 -6.13 8.22 1.33
N GLU A 35 -4.83 8.36 1.60
CA GLU A 35 -4.33 9.65 2.11
C GLU A 35 -4.83 10.78 1.21
N PRO A 36 -5.23 11.91 1.80
CA PRO A 36 -5.63 13.06 1.02
C PRO A 36 -4.50 13.42 0.05
N VAL A 37 -4.71 13.13 -1.21
CA VAL A 37 -3.78 13.38 -2.34
C VAL A 37 -3.48 14.88 -2.46
N GLY A 38 -4.08 15.71 -1.61
CA GLY A 38 -3.98 17.15 -1.66
C GLY A 38 -2.54 17.66 -1.73
N ARG A 39 -1.66 17.14 -0.88
CA ARG A 39 -0.25 17.55 -0.92
C ARG A 39 0.46 17.12 -2.21
N LEU A 40 0.21 15.93 -2.69
CA LEU A 40 0.85 15.40 -3.89
C LEU A 40 0.31 16.02 -5.18
N ARG A 41 -0.97 16.43 -5.17
CA ARG A 41 -1.59 17.10 -6.31
C ARG A 41 -0.89 18.42 -6.67
N TRP A 42 -0.35 19.11 -5.66
CA TRP A 42 0.43 20.35 -5.87
C TRP A 42 1.90 20.09 -6.18
N MET A 43 2.48 19.00 -5.69
CA MET A 43 3.89 18.69 -5.96
C MET A 43 4.13 18.34 -7.42
N THR A 44 3.18 17.69 -8.10
CA THR A 44 3.34 17.31 -9.52
C THR A 44 3.43 18.54 -10.44
N PRO A 45 2.49 19.51 -10.40
CA PRO A 45 2.61 20.70 -11.24
C PRO A 45 3.80 21.58 -10.83
N ALA A 46 4.12 21.70 -9.55
CA ALA A 46 5.30 22.43 -9.08
C ALA A 46 6.60 21.85 -9.65
N PHE A 47 6.71 20.52 -9.65
CA PHE A 47 7.86 19.85 -10.25
C PHE A 47 7.93 20.03 -11.77
N LEU A 48 6.78 19.93 -12.47
CA LEU A 48 6.74 20.18 -13.92
C LEU A 48 7.12 21.62 -14.27
N CYS A 49 6.66 22.60 -13.48
CA CYS A 49 7.06 23.99 -13.64
C CYS A 49 8.55 24.19 -13.41
N LEU A 50 9.11 23.60 -12.35
CA LEU A 50 10.54 23.66 -12.07
C LEU A 50 11.37 23.02 -13.19
N PHE A 51 10.93 21.85 -13.67
CA PHE A 51 11.57 21.16 -14.79
C PHE A 51 11.53 22.00 -16.07
N ALA A 52 10.37 22.60 -16.40
CA ALA A 52 10.22 23.48 -17.55
C ALA A 52 11.12 24.73 -17.46
N LEU A 53 11.23 25.33 -16.27
CA LEU A 53 12.12 26.45 -16.01
C LEU A 53 13.59 26.08 -16.20
N VAL A 54 14.02 24.92 -15.71
CA VAL A 54 15.39 24.44 -15.90
C VAL A 54 15.66 24.17 -17.36
N VAL A 55 14.75 23.55 -18.10
CA VAL A 55 14.92 23.31 -19.56
C VAL A 55 14.96 24.63 -20.33
N ALA A 56 14.07 25.57 -20.01
CA ALA A 56 14.07 26.89 -20.64
C ALA A 56 15.37 27.65 -20.35
N HIS A 57 15.87 27.63 -19.13
CA HIS A 57 17.14 28.25 -18.76
C HIS A 57 18.33 27.63 -19.54
N LEU A 58 18.33 26.30 -19.66
CA LEU A 58 19.36 25.58 -20.43
C LEU A 58 19.35 25.94 -21.92
N GLN A 59 18.15 26.16 -22.48
CA GLN A 59 18.03 26.61 -23.88
C GLN A 59 18.52 28.04 -24.08
N LEU A 60 18.32 28.94 -23.10
CA LEU A 60 18.76 30.34 -23.18
C LEU A 60 20.25 30.50 -22.94
N VAL A 61 20.86 29.65 -22.11
CA VAL A 61 22.29 29.73 -21.75
C VAL A 61 23.16 28.77 -22.59
N GLY A 62 22.53 27.96 -23.39
CA GLY A 62 22.97 26.65 -23.86
C GLY A 62 23.89 26.61 -25.09
N GLU A 63 24.87 27.49 -25.22
CA GLU A 63 25.97 27.25 -26.19
C GLU A 63 27.06 26.28 -25.68
N HIS A 64 26.99 25.88 -24.40
CA HIS A 64 27.98 24.99 -23.82
C HIS A 64 27.40 23.60 -23.45
N PRO A 65 27.99 22.49 -23.93
CA PRO A 65 27.54 21.13 -23.62
C PRO A 65 27.58 20.82 -22.10
N LEU A 66 28.41 21.49 -21.33
CA LEU A 66 28.51 21.36 -19.89
C LEU A 66 27.25 21.85 -19.14
N SER A 67 26.59 22.90 -19.63
CA SER A 67 25.35 23.42 -19.02
C SER A 67 24.19 22.45 -19.19
N PHE A 68 24.09 21.76 -20.32
CA PHE A 68 23.13 20.71 -20.58
C PHE A 68 23.33 19.51 -19.63
N LEU A 69 24.58 19.07 -19.47
CA LEU A 69 24.94 17.97 -18.59
C LEU A 69 24.59 18.28 -17.11
N ALA A 70 24.89 19.50 -16.67
CA ALA A 70 24.56 19.97 -15.32
C ALA A 70 23.04 19.97 -15.07
N GLY A 71 22.24 20.40 -16.05
CA GLY A 71 20.79 20.40 -15.95
C GLY A 71 20.20 19.00 -15.87
N VAL A 72 20.69 18.06 -16.68
CA VAL A 72 20.28 16.67 -16.64
C VAL A 72 20.62 16.05 -15.27
N LEU A 73 21.83 16.29 -14.75
CA LEU A 73 22.26 15.80 -13.44
C LEU A 73 21.39 16.33 -12.28
N LEU A 74 20.98 17.60 -12.35
CA LEU A 74 20.10 18.19 -11.32
C LEU A 74 18.65 17.68 -11.40
N CYS A 75 18.13 17.43 -12.60
CA CYS A 75 16.74 16.98 -12.78
C CYS A 75 16.54 15.47 -12.50
N THR A 76 17.58 14.66 -12.73
CA THR A 76 17.47 13.19 -12.59
C THR A 76 17.03 12.73 -11.20
N PRO A 77 17.61 13.20 -10.07
CA PRO A 77 17.19 12.80 -8.73
C PRO A 77 15.72 13.15 -8.45
N GLY A 78 15.30 14.37 -8.87
CA GLY A 78 13.91 14.81 -8.71
C GLY A 78 12.93 13.91 -9.47
N CYS A 79 13.23 13.55 -10.71
CA CYS A 79 12.44 12.60 -11.50
C CYS A 79 12.37 11.22 -10.81
N CYS A 80 13.49 10.72 -10.33
CA CYS A 80 13.53 9.43 -9.61
C CYS A 80 12.66 9.44 -8.36
N ILE A 81 12.73 10.50 -7.55
CA ILE A 81 11.90 10.67 -6.35
C ILE A 81 10.42 10.70 -6.74
N MET A 82 10.04 11.48 -7.75
CA MET A 82 8.66 11.59 -8.21
C MET A 82 8.11 10.25 -8.73
N VAL A 83 8.88 9.53 -9.54
CA VAL A 83 8.50 8.21 -10.05
C VAL A 83 8.32 7.22 -8.90
N ASN A 84 9.24 7.20 -7.93
CA ASN A 84 9.12 6.33 -6.76
C ASN A 84 7.90 6.67 -5.90
N LEU A 85 7.64 7.94 -5.67
CA LEU A 85 6.49 8.40 -4.91
C LEU A 85 5.18 8.04 -5.63
N TRP A 86 5.11 8.31 -6.93
CA TRP A 86 3.95 7.94 -7.77
C TRP A 86 3.72 6.43 -7.77
N ARG A 87 4.80 5.63 -7.90
CA ARG A 87 4.73 4.17 -7.80
C ARG A 87 4.16 3.70 -6.47
N LYS A 88 4.65 4.25 -5.34
CA LYS A 88 4.15 3.91 -4.00
C LYS A 88 2.66 4.20 -3.87
N LEU A 89 2.22 5.36 -4.30
CA LEU A 89 0.80 5.74 -4.25
C LEU A 89 -0.07 4.88 -5.17
N TYR A 90 0.39 4.60 -6.36
CA TYR A 90 -0.31 3.73 -7.31
C TYR A 90 -0.49 2.32 -6.75
N CYS A 91 0.58 1.74 -6.21
CA CYS A 91 0.52 0.42 -5.59
C CYS A 91 -0.41 0.40 -4.37
N ARG A 92 -0.32 1.43 -3.51
CA ARG A 92 -1.17 1.54 -2.31
C ARG A 92 -2.65 1.65 -2.65
N ARG A 93 -3.04 2.42 -3.67
CA ARG A 93 -4.42 2.54 -4.13
C ARG A 93 -5.00 1.23 -4.68
N ARG A 94 -4.16 0.34 -5.14
CA ARG A 94 -4.55 -0.98 -5.65
C ARG A 94 -4.53 -2.05 -4.58
N THR A 95 -3.96 -1.79 -3.42
CA THR A 95 -3.98 -2.72 -2.29
C THR A 95 -5.40 -2.85 -1.75
N PHE A 96 -5.81 -4.06 -1.45
CA PHE A 96 -7.05 -4.35 -0.74
C PHE A 96 -6.87 -5.53 0.21
N TYR A 97 -7.74 -5.60 1.20
CA TYR A 97 -7.67 -6.58 2.25
C TYR A 97 -8.92 -7.44 2.22
N MET A 98 -8.78 -8.70 2.49
CA MET A 98 -9.89 -9.64 2.62
C MET A 98 -9.76 -10.41 3.94
N LEU A 99 -10.84 -10.50 4.66
CA LEU A 99 -10.98 -11.37 5.82
C LEU A 99 -11.89 -12.52 5.42
N THR A 100 -11.42 -13.74 5.60
CA THR A 100 -12.19 -14.96 5.41
C THR A 100 -12.36 -15.64 6.77
N ARG A 101 -13.14 -16.72 6.85
CA ARG A 101 -13.26 -17.50 8.10
C ARG A 101 -11.98 -18.25 8.48
N GLN A 102 -11.03 -18.41 7.55
CA GLN A 102 -9.83 -19.22 7.79
C GLN A 102 -8.58 -18.37 7.95
N ARG A 103 -8.52 -17.23 7.26
CA ARG A 103 -7.30 -16.39 7.17
C ARG A 103 -7.62 -14.95 6.82
N ALA A 104 -6.70 -14.06 7.16
CA ALA A 104 -6.65 -12.72 6.65
C ALA A 104 -5.73 -12.68 5.40
N VAL A 105 -6.17 -12.02 4.34
CA VAL A 105 -5.46 -11.93 3.08
C VAL A 105 -5.22 -10.47 2.74
N VAL A 106 -3.96 -10.13 2.56
CA VAL A 106 -3.51 -8.81 2.07
C VAL A 106 -3.14 -8.95 0.60
N MET A 107 -3.88 -8.28 -0.27
CA MET A 107 -3.59 -8.21 -1.70
C MET A 107 -2.82 -6.92 -1.99
N GLU A 108 -1.50 -6.99 -1.90
CA GLU A 108 -0.64 -5.83 -2.19
C GLU A 108 -0.64 -5.51 -3.68
N GLY A 109 -1.07 -4.30 -4.02
CA GLY A 109 -0.99 -3.80 -5.39
C GLY A 109 0.45 -3.62 -5.84
N THR A 110 0.79 -4.16 -7.01
CA THR A 110 2.09 -3.97 -7.66
C THR A 110 1.90 -3.37 -9.05
N LEU A 111 2.96 -2.94 -9.70
CA LEU A 111 2.89 -2.41 -11.08
C LEU A 111 2.34 -3.45 -12.06
N ARG A 112 2.66 -4.73 -11.85
CA ARG A 112 2.30 -5.82 -12.76
C ARG A 112 1.04 -6.58 -12.35
N GLY A 113 0.53 -6.39 -11.14
CA GLY A 113 -0.64 -7.12 -10.64
C GLY A 113 -0.80 -7.01 -9.14
N TYR A 114 -1.04 -8.13 -8.47
CA TYR A 114 -1.21 -8.23 -7.03
C TYR A 114 -0.30 -9.30 -6.46
N LYS A 115 0.25 -9.04 -5.28
CA LYS A 115 1.01 -10.00 -4.49
C LYS A 115 0.17 -10.37 -3.27
N PRO A 116 -0.28 -11.64 -3.16
CA PRO A 116 -1.02 -12.07 -1.99
C PRO A 116 -0.07 -12.34 -0.81
N CYS A 117 -0.46 -11.86 0.36
CA CYS A 117 0.13 -12.23 1.64
C CYS A 117 -1.00 -12.77 2.52
N THR A 118 -0.84 -13.97 3.07
CA THR A 118 -1.90 -14.65 3.84
C THR A 118 -1.45 -14.88 5.27
N TYR A 119 -2.35 -14.62 6.22
CA TYR A 119 -2.13 -14.77 7.66
C TYR A 119 -3.22 -15.69 8.21
N PRO A 120 -2.87 -16.86 8.76
CA PRO A 120 -3.85 -17.76 9.37
C PRO A 120 -4.48 -17.08 10.58
N LEU A 121 -5.79 -17.23 10.75
CA LEU A 121 -6.47 -16.70 11.91
C LEU A 121 -6.12 -17.55 13.13
N HIS A 122 -5.61 -16.92 14.17
CA HIS A 122 -5.36 -17.49 15.49
C HIS A 122 -5.46 -16.39 16.55
N ARG A 123 -5.63 -16.75 17.79
CA ARG A 123 -5.92 -15.81 18.88
C ARG A 123 -4.89 -14.71 19.02
N ASP A 124 -3.62 -15.06 18.87
CA ASP A 124 -2.49 -14.13 19.07
C ASP A 124 -1.99 -13.49 17.77
N MET A 125 -2.78 -13.55 16.69
CA MET A 125 -2.33 -12.99 15.41
C MET A 125 -2.28 -11.47 15.38
N VAL A 126 -3.03 -10.79 16.26
CA VAL A 126 -3.05 -9.33 16.34
C VAL A 126 -2.01 -8.88 17.34
N GLU A 127 -0.88 -8.35 16.85
CA GLU A 127 0.21 -7.86 17.69
C GLU A 127 -0.07 -6.45 18.21
N ALA A 128 -0.64 -5.60 17.36
CA ALA A 128 -0.92 -4.21 17.71
C ALA A 128 -2.10 -3.63 16.91
N VAL A 129 -2.83 -2.72 17.54
CA VAL A 129 -3.88 -1.93 16.91
C VAL A 129 -3.60 -0.45 17.15
N ALA A 130 -3.41 0.30 16.08
CA ALA A 130 -3.23 1.75 16.14
C ALA A 130 -4.46 2.46 15.59
N VAL A 131 -5.10 3.29 16.41
CA VAL A 131 -6.29 4.06 16.05
C VAL A 131 -5.92 5.53 15.94
N ARG A 132 -6.31 6.16 14.84
CA ARG A 132 -6.17 7.62 14.64
C ARG A 132 -7.42 8.36 15.12
N GLY A 133 -7.31 9.67 15.26
CA GLY A 133 -8.42 10.52 15.71
C GLY A 133 -9.65 10.51 14.78
N ASP A 134 -9.47 10.19 13.49
CA ASP A 134 -10.54 10.06 12.49
C ASP A 134 -11.22 8.66 12.49
N GLY A 135 -10.81 7.77 13.39
CA GLY A 135 -11.30 6.40 13.46
C GLY A 135 -10.63 5.43 12.47
N SER A 136 -9.76 5.92 11.59
CA SER A 136 -8.91 5.07 10.76
C SER A 136 -7.73 4.52 11.55
N GLY A 137 -7.02 3.56 11.00
CA GLY A 137 -5.84 3.03 11.68
C GLY A 137 -5.28 1.76 11.06
N ASN A 138 -4.46 1.07 11.84
CA ASN A 138 -3.75 -0.12 11.43
C ASN A 138 -4.04 -1.27 12.37
N ILE A 139 -4.16 -2.49 11.83
CA ILE A 139 -4.15 -3.75 12.57
C ILE A 139 -2.92 -4.52 12.13
N VAL A 140 -1.95 -4.67 13.02
CA VAL A 140 -0.67 -5.31 12.74
C VAL A 140 -0.77 -6.79 13.12
N PHE A 141 -0.41 -7.67 12.17
CA PHE A 141 -0.37 -9.13 12.35
C PHE A 141 1.05 -9.66 12.53
N GLY A 142 2.04 -8.85 12.33
CA GLY A 142 3.43 -9.21 12.47
C GLY A 142 4.36 -8.18 11.87
N GLU A 143 5.63 -8.40 12.08
CA GLU A 143 6.68 -7.55 11.58
C GLU A 143 7.62 -8.34 10.65
N ARG A 144 7.99 -7.72 9.56
CA ARG A 144 9.00 -8.25 8.66
C ARG A 144 10.26 -7.39 8.76
N LYS A 145 11.34 -7.96 9.21
CA LYS A 145 12.65 -7.32 9.16
C LYS A 145 13.12 -7.27 7.70
N GLY A 146 13.46 -6.09 7.26
CA GLY A 146 14.12 -5.83 6.00
C GLY A 146 15.39 -5.05 6.24
N TRP A 147 16.20 -4.90 5.21
CA TRP A 147 17.38 -4.05 5.26
C TRP A 147 17.47 -3.25 3.96
N TYR A 148 18.03 -2.08 4.03
CA TYR A 148 18.46 -1.33 2.85
C TYR A 148 19.83 -0.70 3.13
N ILE A 149 20.55 -0.41 2.07
CA ILE A 149 21.87 0.22 2.16
C ILE A 149 21.67 1.71 1.94
N ASP A 150 22.13 2.50 2.90
CA ASP A 150 22.18 3.95 2.83
C ASP A 150 23.59 4.40 3.20
N ASP A 151 24.24 5.18 2.33
CA ASP A 151 25.61 5.67 2.48
C ASP A 151 26.62 4.60 3.00
N SER A 152 26.56 3.39 2.42
CA SER A 152 27.39 2.24 2.82
C SER A 152 27.09 1.66 4.22
N ARG A 153 26.00 2.06 4.85
CA ARG A 153 25.48 1.47 6.09
C ARG A 153 24.27 0.61 5.81
N VAL A 154 24.24 -0.55 6.44
CA VAL A 154 23.06 -1.41 6.43
C VAL A 154 22.13 -0.89 7.50
N ILE A 155 20.93 -0.44 7.08
CA ILE A 155 19.89 0.01 7.99
C ILE A 155 18.81 -1.06 8.06
N ASP A 156 18.59 -1.59 9.26
CA ASP A 156 17.50 -2.52 9.52
C ASP A 156 16.16 -1.75 9.52
N VAL A 157 15.24 -2.21 8.72
CA VAL A 157 13.88 -1.63 8.64
C VAL A 157 12.87 -2.68 9.04
N VAL A 158 12.02 -2.30 9.97
CA VAL A 158 10.88 -3.13 10.36
C VAL A 158 9.66 -2.71 9.54
N HIS A 159 9.17 -3.62 8.72
CA HIS A 159 7.93 -3.44 7.97
C HIS A 159 6.78 -4.11 8.72
N GLN A 160 5.84 -3.31 9.18
CA GLN A 160 4.61 -3.82 9.77
C GLN A 160 3.75 -4.50 8.69
N LEU A 161 3.28 -5.70 8.99
CA LEU A 161 2.43 -6.51 8.13
C LEU A 161 1.04 -6.58 8.72
N GLY A 162 0.01 -6.32 7.92
CA GLY A 162 -1.35 -6.32 8.42
C GLY A 162 -2.30 -5.50 7.56
N PHE A 163 -3.41 -5.09 8.15
CA PHE A 163 -4.36 -4.17 7.54
C PHE A 163 -3.98 -2.73 7.87
N MET A 164 -3.39 -2.04 6.91
CA MET A 164 -2.87 -0.68 7.09
C MET A 164 -3.86 0.36 6.57
N ASP A 165 -3.97 1.47 7.30
CA ASP A 165 -4.78 2.64 6.93
C ASP A 165 -6.25 2.29 6.60
N ILE A 166 -6.84 1.37 7.35
CA ILE A 166 -8.22 0.97 7.16
C ILE A 166 -9.18 1.97 7.83
N PRO A 167 -10.35 2.23 7.21
CA PRO A 167 -11.40 2.99 7.86
C PRO A 167 -12.02 2.19 9.00
N GLN A 168 -12.52 2.87 10.03
CA GLN A 168 -13.27 2.26 11.13
C GLN A 168 -12.55 1.06 11.77
N VAL A 169 -11.28 1.24 12.13
CA VAL A 169 -10.40 0.17 12.62
C VAL A 169 -11.01 -0.63 13.80
N LYS A 170 -11.73 0.03 14.71
CA LYS A 170 -12.40 -0.63 15.85
C LYS A 170 -13.54 -1.58 15.43
N TYR A 171 -14.23 -1.27 14.33
CA TYR A 171 -15.23 -2.17 13.77
C TYR A 171 -14.56 -3.41 13.17
N VAL A 172 -13.53 -3.19 12.36
CA VAL A 172 -12.76 -4.27 11.73
C VAL A 172 -12.14 -5.20 12.78
N GLN A 173 -11.58 -4.62 13.84
CA GLN A 173 -11.04 -5.40 14.97
C GLN A 173 -12.10 -6.29 15.60
N ARG A 174 -13.29 -5.77 15.88
CA ARG A 174 -14.41 -6.58 16.46
C ARG A 174 -14.83 -7.72 15.53
N VAL A 175 -14.95 -7.45 14.22
CA VAL A 175 -15.27 -8.49 13.22
C VAL A 175 -14.19 -9.57 13.19
N LEU A 176 -12.92 -9.16 13.24
CA LEU A 176 -11.78 -10.07 13.27
C LEU A 176 -11.81 -10.96 14.52
N GLU A 177 -11.97 -10.37 15.71
CA GLU A 177 -12.05 -11.09 16.98
C GLU A 177 -13.24 -12.06 17.02
N GLN A 178 -14.40 -11.63 16.49
CA GLN A 178 -15.57 -12.51 16.37
C GLN A 178 -15.30 -13.69 15.44
N THR A 179 -14.68 -13.45 14.28
CA THR A 179 -14.33 -14.50 13.31
C THR A 179 -13.34 -15.52 13.90
N ILE A 180 -12.39 -15.05 14.71
CA ILE A 180 -11.44 -15.93 15.42
C ILE A 180 -12.19 -16.81 16.42
N LYS A 181 -13.07 -16.24 17.25
CA LYS A 181 -13.88 -16.99 18.22
C LYS A 181 -14.80 -18.03 17.55
N GLU A 182 -15.46 -17.65 16.45
CA GLU A 182 -16.32 -18.58 15.70
C GLU A 182 -15.51 -19.76 15.15
N ARG A 183 -14.29 -19.54 14.71
CA ARG A 183 -13.41 -20.59 14.22
C ARG A 183 -12.96 -21.54 15.34
N GLU A 184 -12.60 -21.00 16.49
CA GLU A 184 -12.23 -21.82 17.67
C GLU A 184 -13.36 -22.74 18.09
N ASN A 185 -14.60 -22.22 18.14
CA ASN A 185 -15.78 -22.99 18.52
C ASN A 185 -16.17 -24.09 17.51
N VAL A 186 -15.77 -23.98 16.25
CA VAL A 186 -16.05 -25.01 15.21
C VAL A 186 -14.93 -26.04 15.14
N GLY A 187 -13.75 -25.73 15.70
CA GLY A 187 -12.59 -26.63 15.71
C GLY A 187 -12.53 -27.59 16.92
N GLU A 188 -13.43 -27.40 17.90
CA GLU A 188 -13.69 -28.35 19.01
C GLU A 188 -14.82 -29.32 18.61
#